data_6dd81e19ced13e3315ec7ab7ffc3be48
#
_entry.id   6dd81e19ced13e3315ec7ab7ffc3be48
#
_cell.length_a   1.000
_cell.length_b   1.000
_cell.length_c   1.000
_cell.angle_alpha   90.00
_cell.angle_beta   90.00
_cell.angle_gamma   90.00
#
_symmetry.space_group_name_H-M   'P 1'
#
loop_
_entity.id
_entity.type
_entity.pdbx_description
1 polymer ?
#
loop_
_entity_poly.entity_id
_entity_poly.type
_entity_poly.pdbx_seq_one_letter_code
_entity_poly.pdbx_strand_id
1 'polypeptide(L)'
;SRRQRQMCIRDSIMSVIYKFLFPSKPDGTAMSLLILALRILFGVLLMSHGVQKWANYDVMSGSFPDPLGIGSQLSLVLAIFGEMVCSMAFIFGFLYRLAMIPMIFTMCIAFFVVHGSDPFAVKELAFIYLVVFILLYIAGPGKFSLDHFIAKALASHKK
;
A
#
# COMPACT_ATOMS: atom_id res chain seq x y z
N SER A 1 13.30 -35.07 -15.66
CA SER A 1 14.56 -34.43 -16.07
C SER A 1 14.77 -33.09 -15.34
N ARG A 2 15.99 -32.55 -15.29
CA ARG A 2 16.27 -31.24 -14.62
C ARG A 2 15.43 -30.11 -15.18
N ARG A 3 15.13 -30.08 -16.48
CA ARG A 3 14.26 -29.08 -17.12
C ARG A 3 12.83 -29.13 -16.61
N GLN A 4 12.26 -30.33 -16.38
CA GLN A 4 10.92 -30.46 -15.83
C GLN A 4 10.82 -29.97 -14.39
N ARG A 5 11.82 -30.23 -13.54
CA ARG A 5 11.85 -29.70 -12.17
C ARG A 5 11.96 -28.18 -12.13
N GLN A 6 12.79 -27.59 -12.98
CA GLN A 6 12.91 -26.12 -13.07
C GLN A 6 11.63 -25.46 -13.57
N MET A 7 10.92 -26.11 -14.51
CA MET A 7 9.62 -25.62 -15.00
C MET A 7 8.56 -25.70 -13.91
N CYS A 8 8.45 -26.80 -13.16
CA CYS A 8 7.52 -26.92 -12.03
C CYS A 8 7.80 -25.93 -10.89
N ILE A 9 9.07 -25.67 -10.57
CA ILE A 9 9.45 -24.70 -9.52
C ILE A 9 9.07 -23.29 -9.96
N ARG A 10 9.37 -22.92 -11.21
CA ARG A 10 9.01 -21.61 -11.77
C ARG A 10 7.51 -21.40 -11.81
N ASP A 11 6.74 -22.41 -12.23
CA ASP A 11 5.28 -22.33 -12.27
C ASP A 11 4.68 -22.29 -10.87
N SER A 12 5.27 -22.97 -9.89
CA SER A 12 4.87 -22.90 -8.49
C SER A 12 5.13 -21.52 -7.90
N ILE A 13 6.31 -20.95 -8.13
CA ILE A 13 6.65 -19.60 -7.65
C ILE A 13 5.74 -18.55 -8.31
N MET A 14 5.53 -18.63 -9.62
CA MET A 14 4.62 -17.73 -10.35
C MET A 14 3.19 -17.85 -9.83
N SER A 15 2.72 -19.05 -9.51
CA SER A 15 1.40 -19.28 -8.91
C SER A 15 1.29 -18.65 -7.52
N VAL A 16 2.32 -18.76 -6.69
CA VAL A 16 2.35 -18.14 -5.35
C VAL A 16 2.35 -16.61 -5.46
N ILE A 17 3.19 -16.05 -6.34
CA ILE A 17 3.24 -14.62 -6.60
C ILE A 17 1.89 -14.13 -7.15
N TYR A 18 1.29 -14.85 -8.09
CA TYR A 18 -0.02 -14.52 -8.64
C TYR A 18 -1.11 -14.53 -7.58
N LYS A 19 -1.19 -15.56 -6.74
CA LYS A 19 -2.15 -15.64 -5.63
C LYS A 19 -1.93 -14.58 -4.57
N PHE A 20 -0.70 -14.16 -4.35
CA PHE A 20 -0.38 -13.07 -3.43
C PHE A 20 -0.85 -11.72 -3.99
N LEU A 21 -0.55 -11.44 -5.26
CA LEU A 21 -0.92 -10.18 -5.92
C LEU A 21 -2.42 -10.08 -6.22
N PHE A 22 -3.05 -11.19 -6.61
CA PHE A 22 -4.45 -11.24 -7.06
C PHE A 22 -5.25 -12.27 -6.24
N PRO A 23 -5.66 -11.93 -5.00
CA PRO A 23 -6.48 -12.82 -4.19
C PRO A 23 -7.86 -13.02 -4.83
N SER A 24 -8.24 -14.28 -5.03
CA SER A 24 -9.42 -14.69 -5.82
C SER A 24 -10.69 -14.98 -5.00
N LYS A 25 -10.75 -14.64 -3.70
CA LYS A 25 -11.97 -14.86 -2.90
C LYS A 25 -12.98 -13.74 -3.15
N PRO A 26 -14.18 -14.04 -3.66
CA PRO A 26 -15.22 -13.03 -3.82
C PRO A 26 -15.81 -12.69 -2.46
N ASP A 27 -15.51 -11.52 -1.95
CA ASP A 27 -16.23 -10.94 -0.82
C ASP A 27 -17.67 -10.62 -1.23
N GLY A 28 -18.60 -10.58 -0.29
CA GLY A 28 -19.97 -10.11 -0.54
C GLY A 28 -19.95 -8.69 -1.13
N THR A 29 -20.98 -8.33 -1.90
CA THR A 29 -21.04 -7.02 -2.57
C THR A 29 -21.02 -5.87 -1.56
N ALA A 30 -21.73 -6.00 -0.44
CA ALA A 30 -21.73 -5.00 0.63
C ALA A 30 -20.33 -4.80 1.24
N MET A 31 -19.61 -5.88 1.51
CA MET A 31 -18.23 -5.81 2.00
C MET A 31 -17.31 -5.17 0.98
N SER A 32 -17.46 -5.49 -0.30
CA SER A 32 -16.65 -4.89 -1.36
C SER A 32 -16.91 -3.39 -1.54
N LEU A 33 -18.15 -2.93 -1.32
CA LEU A 33 -18.48 -1.50 -1.31
C LEU A 33 -17.88 -0.78 -0.10
N LEU A 34 -17.93 -1.41 1.08
CA LEU A 34 -17.27 -0.87 2.28
C LEU A 34 -15.76 -0.72 2.07
N ILE A 35 -15.11 -1.75 1.54
CA ILE A 35 -13.67 -1.71 1.23
C ILE A 35 -13.37 -0.60 0.22
N LEU A 36 -14.18 -0.43 -0.82
CA LEU A 36 -14.03 0.65 -1.79
C LEU A 36 -14.14 2.03 -1.12
N ALA A 37 -15.16 2.23 -0.27
CA ALA A 37 -15.35 3.49 0.44
C ALA A 37 -14.15 3.82 1.36
N LEU A 38 -13.65 2.83 2.12
CA LEU A 38 -12.47 2.99 2.96
C LEU A 38 -11.21 3.27 2.15
N ARG A 39 -11.03 2.63 1.00
CA ARG A 39 -9.91 2.90 0.09
C ARG A 39 -9.93 4.33 -0.42
N ILE A 40 -11.08 4.83 -0.86
CA ILE A 40 -11.21 6.20 -1.33
C ILE A 40 -10.94 7.16 -0.17
N LEU A 41 -11.61 6.99 0.96
CA LEU A 41 -11.48 7.88 2.11
C LEU A 41 -10.04 7.96 2.62
N PHE A 42 -9.48 6.85 3.05
CA PHE A 42 -8.13 6.82 3.64
C PHE A 42 -7.03 7.05 2.61
N GLY A 43 -7.24 6.63 1.37
CA GLY A 43 -6.30 6.90 0.28
C GLY A 43 -6.22 8.38 -0.07
N VAL A 44 -7.35 9.08 -0.19
CA VAL A 44 -7.39 10.53 -0.47
C VAL A 44 -6.80 11.32 0.70
N LEU A 45 -7.16 10.96 1.93
CA LEU A 45 -6.61 11.63 3.12
C LEU A 45 -5.08 11.46 3.20
N LEU A 46 -4.55 10.25 3.02
CA LEU A 46 -3.11 10.04 3.03
C LEU A 46 -2.41 10.71 1.83
N MET A 47 -3.02 10.64 0.66
CA MET A 47 -2.51 11.32 -0.54
C MET A 47 -2.40 12.83 -0.32
N SER A 48 -3.32 13.46 0.40
CA SER A 48 -3.25 14.89 0.71
C SER A 48 -2.00 15.25 1.53
N HIS A 49 -1.56 14.40 2.45
CA HIS A 49 -0.30 14.57 3.18
C HIS A 49 0.92 14.46 2.26
N GLY A 50 0.91 13.52 1.33
CA GLY A 50 1.97 13.39 0.32
C GLY A 50 2.04 14.60 -0.62
N VAL A 51 0.88 15.10 -1.08
CA VAL A 51 0.80 16.31 -1.92
C VAL A 51 1.33 17.54 -1.19
N GLN A 52 1.01 17.71 0.09
CA GLN A 52 1.54 18.82 0.91
C GLN A 52 3.07 18.74 1.02
N LYS A 53 3.64 17.56 1.24
CA LYS A 53 5.10 17.36 1.27
C LYS A 53 5.72 17.65 -0.09
N TRP A 54 5.09 17.21 -1.18
CA TRP A 54 5.54 17.51 -2.54
C TRP A 54 5.55 19.03 -2.82
N ALA A 55 4.46 19.71 -2.48
CA ALA A 55 4.34 21.17 -2.69
C ALA A 55 5.35 21.99 -1.89
N ASN A 56 5.79 21.48 -0.74
CA ASN A 56 6.78 22.15 0.14
C ASN A 56 8.15 21.47 0.09
N TYR A 57 8.47 20.76 -0.98
CA TYR A 57 9.70 19.96 -1.08
C TYR A 57 10.96 20.77 -0.81
N ASP A 58 11.10 21.92 -1.44
CA ASP A 58 12.30 22.76 -1.33
C ASP A 58 12.55 23.24 0.12
N VAL A 59 11.48 23.54 0.86
CA VAL A 59 11.56 23.98 2.26
C VAL A 59 11.85 22.81 3.19
N MET A 60 11.26 21.65 2.93
CA MET A 60 11.32 20.48 3.81
C MET A 60 12.57 19.61 3.58
N SER A 61 13.16 19.65 2.39
CA SER A 61 14.21 18.70 1.98
C SER A 61 15.48 18.74 2.84
N GLY A 62 15.79 19.90 3.43
CA GLY A 62 16.96 20.06 4.30
C GLY A 62 16.72 19.74 5.79
N SER A 63 15.46 19.67 6.22
CA SER A 63 15.08 19.55 7.64
C SER A 63 14.10 18.40 7.94
N PHE A 64 13.76 17.61 6.93
CA PHE A 64 12.85 16.48 7.11
C PHE A 64 13.48 15.42 8.05
N PRO A 65 12.69 14.79 8.93
CA PRO A 65 13.19 13.73 9.80
C PRO A 65 13.86 12.61 9.00
N ASP A 66 15.01 12.16 9.45
CA ASP A 66 15.77 11.07 8.85
C ASP A 66 15.88 9.87 9.81
N PRO A 67 14.79 9.12 10.00
CA PRO A 67 14.74 8.03 10.95
C PRO A 67 15.59 6.81 10.55
N LEU A 68 15.98 6.73 9.28
CA LEU A 68 16.73 5.59 8.74
C LEU A 68 18.21 5.91 8.51
N GLY A 69 18.63 7.17 8.71
CA GLY A 69 20.02 7.60 8.48
C GLY A 69 20.43 7.60 7.00
N ILE A 70 19.47 7.82 6.10
CA ILE A 70 19.70 7.82 4.63
C ILE A 70 19.75 9.24 4.03
N GLY A 71 19.58 10.25 4.87
CA GLY A 71 19.52 11.66 4.51
C GLY A 71 18.08 12.19 4.41
N SER A 72 17.91 13.46 4.83
CA SER A 72 16.60 14.14 4.88
C SER A 72 15.90 14.17 3.52
N GLN A 73 16.63 14.43 2.44
CA GLN A 73 16.06 14.46 1.09
C GLN A 73 15.49 13.12 0.65
N LEU A 74 16.25 12.04 0.82
CA LEU A 74 15.80 10.69 0.43
C LEU A 74 14.65 10.21 1.33
N SER A 75 14.72 10.49 2.62
CA SER A 75 13.63 10.21 3.57
C SER A 75 12.34 10.93 3.17
N LEU A 76 12.41 12.19 2.75
CA LEU A 76 11.26 12.96 2.24
C LEU A 76 10.70 12.36 0.94
N VAL A 77 11.56 12.01 -0.02
CA VAL A 77 11.14 11.39 -1.29
C VAL A 77 10.43 10.06 -1.04
N LEU A 78 10.95 9.21 -0.16
CA LEU A 78 10.31 7.94 0.19
C LEU A 78 8.97 8.14 0.90
N ALA A 79 8.85 9.15 1.77
CA ALA A 79 7.58 9.50 2.40
C ALA A 79 6.56 9.97 1.35
N ILE A 80 6.94 10.85 0.42
CA ILE A 80 6.08 11.30 -0.68
C ILE A 80 5.66 10.11 -1.55
N PHE A 81 6.58 9.22 -1.90
CA PHE A 81 6.27 8.00 -2.66
C PHE A 81 5.21 7.15 -1.95
N GLY A 82 5.40 6.84 -0.67
CA GLY A 82 4.46 6.04 0.12
C GLY A 82 3.09 6.71 0.30
N GLU A 83 3.08 8.03 0.54
CA GLU A 83 1.86 8.78 0.83
C GLU A 83 1.11 9.29 -0.41
N MET A 84 1.77 9.49 -1.53
CA MET A 84 1.15 10.02 -2.74
C MET A 84 1.01 8.95 -3.83
N VAL A 85 2.11 8.33 -4.27
CA VAL A 85 2.09 7.37 -5.39
C VAL A 85 1.41 6.07 -4.98
N CYS A 86 1.79 5.51 -3.83
CA CYS A 86 1.20 4.27 -3.33
C CYS A 86 -0.27 4.46 -2.93
N SER A 87 -0.66 5.63 -2.41
CA SER A 87 -2.05 5.95 -2.12
C SER A 87 -2.91 6.01 -3.38
N MET A 88 -2.38 6.52 -4.48
CA MET A 88 -3.09 6.51 -5.77
C MET A 88 -3.33 5.06 -6.24
N ALA A 89 -2.30 4.21 -6.21
CA ALA A 89 -2.44 2.80 -6.54
C ALA A 89 -3.43 2.08 -5.61
N PHE A 90 -3.41 2.38 -4.32
CA PHE A 90 -4.34 1.88 -3.32
C PHE A 90 -5.80 2.29 -3.60
N ILE A 91 -6.07 3.56 -3.94
CA ILE A 91 -7.42 4.05 -4.28
C ILE A 91 -7.99 3.25 -5.45
N PHE A 92 -7.22 3.07 -6.53
CA PHE A 92 -7.67 2.30 -7.69
C PHE A 92 -7.66 0.79 -7.46
N GLY A 93 -6.99 0.30 -6.43
CA GLY A 93 -6.78 -1.12 -6.17
C GLY A 93 -5.92 -1.77 -7.23
N PHE A 94 -4.88 -1.07 -7.66
CA PHE A 94 -3.87 -1.55 -8.60
C PHE A 94 -2.60 -1.95 -7.84
N LEU A 95 -2.12 -3.18 -8.07
CA LEU A 95 -1.04 -3.79 -7.29
C LEU A 95 -1.25 -3.56 -5.78
N TYR A 96 -2.48 -3.76 -5.34
CA TYR A 96 -3.02 -3.31 -4.05
C TYR A 96 -2.14 -3.67 -2.87
N ARG A 97 -1.78 -4.95 -2.73
CA ARG A 97 -0.94 -5.42 -1.63
C ARG A 97 0.48 -4.87 -1.70
N LEU A 98 1.01 -4.73 -2.90
CA LEU A 98 2.36 -4.18 -3.10
C LEU A 98 2.39 -2.69 -2.73
N ALA A 99 1.38 -1.91 -3.14
CA ALA A 99 1.26 -0.50 -2.81
C ALA A 99 1.09 -0.25 -1.30
N MET A 100 0.41 -1.15 -0.59
CA MET A 100 0.19 -1.02 0.85
C MET A 100 1.45 -1.26 1.69
N ILE A 101 2.44 -1.99 1.19
CA ILE A 101 3.68 -2.25 1.94
C ILE A 101 4.41 -0.94 2.28
N PRO A 102 4.73 -0.05 1.31
CA PRO A 102 5.33 1.24 1.64
C PRO A 102 4.43 2.13 2.49
N MET A 103 3.09 2.10 2.28
CA MET A 103 2.15 2.90 3.07
C MET A 103 2.18 2.47 4.55
N ILE A 104 2.08 1.17 4.83
CA ILE A 104 2.15 0.61 6.19
C ILE A 104 3.52 0.92 6.81
N PHE A 105 4.59 0.71 6.06
CA PHE A 105 5.95 1.01 6.52
C PHE A 105 6.11 2.48 6.90
N THR A 106 5.64 3.41 6.07
CA THR A 106 5.69 4.85 6.36
C THR A 106 4.93 5.18 7.65
N MET A 107 3.76 4.59 7.87
CA MET A 107 2.99 4.80 9.11
C MET A 107 3.66 4.17 10.33
N CYS A 108 4.31 3.01 10.19
CA CYS A 108 5.13 2.43 11.25
C CYS A 108 6.27 3.38 11.66
N ILE A 109 7.01 3.89 10.68
CA ILE A 109 8.10 4.84 10.94
C ILE A 109 7.57 6.12 11.60
N ALA A 110 6.46 6.68 11.10
CA ALA A 110 5.84 7.85 11.68
C ALA A 110 5.43 7.62 13.14
N PHE A 111 4.77 6.51 13.44
CA PHE A 111 4.24 6.21 14.76
C PHE A 111 5.32 5.81 15.78
N PHE A 112 6.20 4.88 15.42
CA PHE A 112 7.15 4.29 16.36
C PHE A 112 8.49 5.05 16.45
N VAL A 113 8.91 5.72 15.38
CA VAL A 113 10.24 6.33 15.30
C VAL A 113 10.13 7.86 15.36
N VAL A 114 9.45 8.49 14.40
CA VAL A 114 9.37 9.96 14.33
C VAL A 114 8.64 10.55 15.54
N HIS A 115 7.48 9.98 15.87
CA HIS A 115 6.65 10.40 17.00
C HIS A 115 6.72 9.44 18.19
N GLY A 116 7.76 8.60 18.27
CA GLY A 116 7.89 7.54 19.28
C GLY A 116 7.80 8.06 20.72
N SER A 117 8.48 9.20 21.00
CA SER A 117 8.50 9.84 22.32
C SER A 117 7.38 10.85 22.55
N ASP A 118 6.59 11.17 21.51
CA ASP A 118 5.51 12.15 21.61
C ASP A 118 4.29 11.58 22.35
N PRO A 119 3.45 12.45 22.97
CA PRO A 119 2.16 12.03 23.52
C PRO A 119 1.28 11.37 22.46
N PHE A 120 0.42 10.43 22.88
CA PHE A 120 -0.45 9.69 21.94
C PHE A 120 -1.28 10.60 21.04
N ALA A 121 -1.79 11.72 21.58
CA ALA A 121 -2.57 12.70 20.82
C ALA A 121 -1.84 13.23 19.55
N VAL A 122 -0.51 13.31 19.55
CA VAL A 122 0.29 13.76 18.41
C VAL A 122 0.41 12.66 17.34
N LYS A 123 0.54 11.41 17.75
CA LYS A 123 0.72 10.24 16.87
C LYS A 123 -0.56 9.46 16.58
N GLU A 124 -1.69 9.90 17.11
CA GLU A 124 -3.00 9.24 16.95
C GLU A 124 -3.37 9.05 15.48
N LEU A 125 -3.13 10.06 14.65
CA LEU A 125 -3.43 9.99 13.22
C LEU A 125 -2.61 8.90 12.51
N ALA A 126 -1.32 8.81 12.78
CA ALA A 126 -0.45 7.76 12.24
C ALA A 126 -0.90 6.37 12.71
N PHE A 127 -1.35 6.25 13.96
CA PHE A 127 -1.90 5.03 14.52
C PHE A 127 -3.18 4.60 13.80
N ILE A 128 -4.13 5.52 13.57
CA ILE A 128 -5.38 5.24 12.85
C ILE A 128 -5.08 4.74 11.44
N TYR A 129 -4.22 5.42 10.70
CA TYR A 129 -3.81 4.97 9.36
C TYR A 129 -3.17 3.58 9.40
N LEU A 130 -2.26 3.35 10.35
CA LEU A 130 -1.57 2.07 10.48
C LEU A 130 -2.55 0.92 10.70
N VAL A 131 -3.46 1.07 11.66
CA VAL A 131 -4.46 0.05 11.97
C VAL A 131 -5.38 -0.20 10.78
N VAL A 132 -5.92 0.86 10.18
CA VAL A 132 -6.83 0.75 9.02
C VAL A 132 -6.13 0.07 7.84
N PHE A 133 -4.89 0.42 7.53
CA PHE A 133 -4.16 -0.20 6.42
C PHE A 133 -3.83 -1.66 6.70
N ILE A 134 -3.49 -2.04 7.93
CA ILE A 134 -3.29 -3.46 8.28
C ILE A 134 -4.59 -4.25 8.08
N LEU A 135 -5.72 -3.73 8.56
CA LEU A 135 -7.02 -4.37 8.39
C LEU A 135 -7.42 -4.50 6.92
N LEU A 136 -7.22 -3.44 6.14
CA LEU A 136 -7.48 -3.44 4.70
C LEU A 136 -6.52 -4.35 3.92
N TYR A 137 -5.27 -4.46 4.35
CA TYR A 137 -4.30 -5.40 3.77
C TYR A 137 -4.78 -6.84 3.92
N ILE A 138 -5.32 -7.19 5.10
CA ILE A 138 -5.88 -8.52 5.39
C ILE A 138 -7.17 -8.74 4.60
N ALA A 139 -8.05 -7.74 4.55
CA ALA A 139 -9.34 -7.80 3.84
C ALA A 139 -9.17 -7.99 2.32
N GLY A 140 -8.14 -7.39 1.75
CA GLY A 140 -7.88 -7.41 0.31
C GLY A 140 -8.59 -6.29 -0.46
N PRO A 141 -8.42 -6.23 -1.81
CA PRO A 141 -8.85 -5.10 -2.62
C PRO A 141 -10.36 -5.02 -2.87
N GLY A 142 -11.12 -6.10 -2.63
CA GLY A 142 -12.55 -6.19 -2.96
C GLY A 142 -12.83 -6.35 -4.46
N LYS A 143 -14.11 -6.52 -4.81
CA LYS A 143 -14.55 -6.72 -6.21
C LYS A 143 -14.36 -5.48 -7.09
N PHE A 144 -14.41 -4.30 -6.50
CA PHE A 144 -14.28 -3.01 -7.18
C PHE A 144 -12.83 -2.52 -7.17
N SER A 145 -11.91 -3.32 -7.73
CA SER A 145 -10.49 -3.02 -7.84
C SER A 145 -9.95 -3.36 -9.21
N LEU A 146 -8.94 -2.64 -9.68
CA LEU A 146 -8.27 -2.96 -10.94
C LEU A 146 -7.65 -4.37 -10.91
N ASP A 147 -7.08 -4.78 -9.77
CA ASP A 147 -6.53 -6.13 -9.61
C ASP A 147 -7.58 -7.21 -9.84
N HIS A 148 -8.82 -7.00 -9.38
CA HIS A 148 -9.91 -7.94 -9.62
C HIS A 148 -10.28 -8.02 -11.11
N PHE A 149 -10.36 -6.88 -11.80
CA PHE A 149 -10.66 -6.84 -13.24
C PHE A 149 -9.54 -7.48 -14.06
N ILE A 150 -8.28 -7.20 -13.74
CA ILE A 150 -7.10 -7.81 -14.39
C ILE A 150 -7.11 -9.32 -14.17
N ALA A 151 -7.33 -9.79 -12.95
CA ALA A 151 -7.40 -11.22 -12.63
C ALA A 151 -8.50 -11.92 -13.43
N LYS A 152 -9.67 -11.28 -13.56
CA LYS A 152 -10.79 -11.81 -14.35
C LYS A 152 -10.47 -11.87 -15.84
N ALA A 153 -9.86 -10.82 -16.40
CA ALA A 153 -9.46 -10.78 -17.80
C ALA A 153 -8.42 -11.85 -18.12
N LEU A 154 -7.40 -12.03 -17.27
CA LEU A 154 -6.38 -13.07 -17.45
C LEU A 154 -6.95 -14.48 -17.34
N ALA A 155 -7.95 -14.71 -16.51
CA ALA A 155 -8.62 -16.00 -16.38
C ALA A 155 -9.46 -16.34 -17.63
N SER A 156 -10.03 -15.35 -18.33
CA SER A 156 -10.82 -15.54 -19.55
C SER A 156 -9.96 -15.92 -20.77
N HIS A 157 -8.70 -15.49 -20.81
CA HIS A 157 -7.76 -15.83 -21.91
C HIS A 157 -7.17 -17.24 -21.79
N LYS A 158 -7.36 -17.93 -20.67
CA LYS A 158 -6.86 -19.30 -20.47
C LYS A 158 -7.88 -20.39 -20.84
N LYS A 159 -9.07 -20.03 -21.28
CA LYS A 159 -10.09 -20.93 -21.81
C LYS A 159 -10.06 -20.91 -23.33
#